data_22dc6de669f1e8c9740083daa1ea5518
#
_entry.id   22dc6de669f1e8c9740083daa1ea5518
#
_cell.length_a   1.000
_cell.length_b   1.000
_cell.length_c   1.000
_cell.angle_alpha   90.00
_cell.angle_beta   90.00
_cell.angle_gamma   90.00
#
_symmetry.space_group_name_H-M   'P 1'
#
loop_
_entity.id
_entity.type
_entity.pdbx_description
1 polymer ?
#
loop_
_entity_poly.entity_id
_entity_poly.type
_entity_poly.pdbx_seq_one_letter_code
_entity_poly.pdbx_strand_id
1 'polypeptide(L)'
;MKTFGLIGFPLTHSFSKKYFTEKFASEGLQDHCYENFSIEHIELIEKVFSEQPTLVGLNVTIPYKEKVIPYLDVADEIVKQTGACNCIKIVQGKKMGFNTDVIGFGTSLDIKLTHTHTHALVLGTGGAAKAVQYALK
;
A
#
# COMPACT_ATOMS: atom_id res chain seq x y z
N MET A 1 13.85 6.75 16.08
CA MET A 1 12.39 6.64 15.83
C MET A 1 12.20 6.25 14.37
N LYS A 2 11.28 5.32 14.06
CA LYS A 2 10.94 4.90 12.71
C LYS A 2 9.52 5.33 12.40
N THR A 3 9.34 6.06 11.32
CA THR A 3 8.02 6.53 10.88
C THR A 3 7.51 5.64 9.76
N PHE A 4 6.27 5.20 9.90
CA PHE A 4 5.47 4.56 8.86
C PHE A 4 4.27 5.45 8.56
N GLY A 5 3.59 5.24 7.45
CA GLY A 5 2.41 6.04 7.20
C GLY A 5 1.51 5.54 6.10
N LEU A 6 0.43 6.27 5.91
CA LEU A 6 -0.51 6.09 4.80
C LEU A 6 -0.55 7.35 3.96
N ILE A 7 -0.39 7.20 2.65
CA ILE A 7 -0.58 8.27 1.68
C ILE A 7 -1.86 8.04 0.86
N GLY A 8 -2.66 9.08 0.71
CA GLY A 8 -3.94 9.04 0.00
C GLY A 8 -4.68 10.36 0.12
N PHE A 9 -5.90 10.44 -0.47
CA PHE A 9 -6.75 11.63 -0.34
C PHE A 9 -8.22 11.32 -0.71
N PRO A 10 -9.20 11.74 0.13
CA PRO A 10 -9.03 12.14 1.53
C PRO A 10 -8.77 10.93 2.44
N LEU A 11 -8.18 11.15 3.63
CA LEU A 11 -7.90 10.10 4.61
C LEU A 11 -8.80 10.16 5.86
N THR A 12 -9.94 10.85 5.76
CA THR A 12 -10.87 11.09 6.89
C THR A 12 -11.41 9.82 7.56
N HIS A 13 -11.48 8.72 6.82
CA HIS A 13 -12.01 7.43 7.29
C HIS A 13 -10.95 6.32 7.37
N SER A 14 -9.68 6.69 7.42
CA SER A 14 -8.60 5.70 7.48
C SER A 14 -8.48 5.06 8.86
N PHE A 15 -8.58 3.74 8.91
CA PHE A 15 -8.34 2.93 10.11
C PHE A 15 -6.86 2.66 10.38
N SER A 16 -5.99 2.87 9.39
CA SER A 16 -4.60 2.41 9.44
C SER A 16 -3.82 3.04 10.60
N LYS A 17 -3.95 4.34 10.81
CA LYS A 17 -3.22 5.03 11.90
C LYS A 17 -3.59 4.44 13.27
N LYS A 18 -4.88 4.26 13.56
CA LYS A 18 -5.34 3.67 14.82
C LYS A 18 -4.81 2.24 14.97
N TYR A 19 -5.01 1.41 13.95
CA TYR A 19 -4.59 0.01 13.94
C TYR A 19 -3.09 -0.15 14.21
N PHE A 20 -2.24 0.56 13.47
CA PHE A 20 -0.79 0.42 13.62
C PHE A 20 -0.28 1.04 14.93
N THR A 21 -0.89 2.12 15.43
CA THR A 21 -0.54 2.68 16.73
C THR A 21 -0.80 1.66 17.85
N GLU A 22 -1.98 1.03 17.84
CA GLU A 22 -2.34 -0.01 18.82
C GLU A 22 -1.43 -1.24 18.68
N LYS A 23 -1.13 -1.66 17.43
CA LYS A 23 -0.24 -2.78 17.13
C LYS A 23 1.18 -2.51 17.65
N PHE A 24 1.77 -1.36 17.36
CA PHE A 24 3.10 -1.01 17.83
C PHE A 24 3.16 -0.99 19.38
N ALA A 25 2.14 -0.44 20.03
CA ALA A 25 2.04 -0.45 21.49
C ALA A 25 1.97 -1.88 22.04
N SER A 26 1.14 -2.75 21.46
CA SER A 26 0.99 -4.14 21.91
C SER A 26 2.24 -5.00 21.71
N GLU A 27 3.04 -4.67 20.68
CA GLU A 27 4.31 -5.35 20.38
C GLU A 27 5.52 -4.71 21.09
N GLY A 28 5.32 -3.67 21.92
CA GLY A 28 6.39 -2.98 22.65
C GLY A 28 7.32 -2.15 21.78
N LEU A 29 6.90 -1.78 20.58
CA LEU A 29 7.68 -1.03 19.58
C LEU A 29 7.58 0.49 19.86
N GLN A 30 8.18 0.95 20.96
CA GLN A 30 8.09 2.34 21.42
C GLN A 30 8.77 3.37 20.50
N ASP A 31 9.68 2.93 19.65
CA ASP A 31 10.40 3.75 18.67
C ASP A 31 9.73 3.79 17.29
N HIS A 32 8.49 3.29 17.17
CA HIS A 32 7.72 3.24 15.93
C HIS A 32 6.49 4.16 16.01
N CYS A 33 6.22 4.90 14.94
CA CYS A 33 4.99 5.69 14.82
C CYS A 33 4.36 5.52 13.43
N TYR A 34 3.06 5.75 13.35
CA TYR A 34 2.31 5.68 12.09
C TYR A 34 1.54 6.98 11.86
N GLU A 35 1.72 7.59 10.68
CA GLU A 35 1.15 8.89 10.34
C GLU A 35 0.28 8.83 9.08
N ASN A 36 -0.70 9.74 8.99
CA ASN A 36 -1.50 9.94 7.79
C ASN A 36 -0.95 11.14 7.02
N PHE A 37 -0.53 10.90 5.78
CA PHE A 37 -0.10 11.91 4.83
C PHE A 37 -1.22 12.14 3.79
N SER A 38 -2.18 13.00 4.14
CA SER A 38 -3.27 13.38 3.25
C SER A 38 -2.78 14.45 2.27
N ILE A 39 -2.52 14.07 1.03
CA ILE A 39 -2.01 14.96 -0.01
C ILE A 39 -3.04 15.09 -1.14
N GLU A 40 -3.30 16.30 -1.60
CA GLU A 40 -4.29 16.56 -2.66
C GLU A 40 -3.79 16.18 -4.05
N HIS A 41 -2.47 16.24 -4.25
CA HIS A 41 -1.80 15.90 -5.50
C HIS A 41 -0.62 14.99 -5.25
N ILE A 42 -0.39 14.04 -6.16
CA ILE A 42 0.65 13.01 -5.98
C ILE A 42 2.06 13.59 -5.93
N GLU A 43 2.30 14.71 -6.59
CA GLU A 43 3.59 15.39 -6.62
C GLU A 43 4.07 15.81 -5.22
N LEU A 44 3.13 16.00 -4.27
CA LEU A 44 3.45 16.31 -2.87
C LEU A 44 4.11 15.15 -2.13
N ILE A 45 4.17 13.96 -2.72
CA ILE A 45 4.89 12.81 -2.13
C ILE A 45 6.39 13.08 -1.96
N GLU A 46 6.99 13.86 -2.86
CA GLU A 46 8.40 14.22 -2.75
C GLU A 46 8.67 15.06 -1.51
N LYS A 47 7.72 15.94 -1.16
CA LYS A 47 7.77 16.70 0.08
C LYS A 47 7.66 15.78 1.31
N VAL A 48 6.77 14.77 1.27
CA VAL A 48 6.69 13.77 2.33
C VAL A 48 8.03 13.05 2.52
N PHE A 49 8.68 12.63 1.44
CA PHE A 49 9.98 11.98 1.50
C PHE A 49 11.09 12.89 2.05
N SER A 50 11.11 14.17 1.66
CA SER A 50 12.15 15.12 2.08
C SER A 50 11.99 15.63 3.51
N GLU A 51 10.74 15.81 3.98
CA GLU A 51 10.45 16.36 5.30
C GLU A 51 10.37 15.29 6.41
N GLN A 52 10.39 14.00 6.04
CA GLN A 52 10.28 12.88 6.98
C GLN A 52 11.53 11.99 6.97
N PRO A 53 12.64 12.44 7.54
CA PRO A 53 13.92 11.71 7.48
C PRO A 53 13.88 10.36 8.21
N THR A 54 12.92 10.15 9.09
CA THR A 54 12.72 8.88 9.81
C THR A 54 11.73 7.93 9.12
N LEU A 55 11.23 8.31 7.93
CA LEU A 55 10.26 7.50 7.18
C LEU A 55 10.93 6.23 6.62
N VAL A 56 10.38 5.07 6.97
CA VAL A 56 10.89 3.76 6.55
C VAL A 56 9.89 2.97 5.71
N GLY A 57 8.63 3.41 5.67
CA GLY A 57 7.62 2.78 4.83
C GLY A 57 6.31 3.54 4.74
N LEU A 58 5.61 3.37 3.63
CA LEU A 58 4.30 3.95 3.36
C LEU A 58 3.35 2.90 2.83
N ASN A 59 2.12 2.89 3.34
CA ASN A 59 1.01 2.34 2.60
C ASN A 59 0.48 3.39 1.62
N VAL A 60 -0.01 2.94 0.47
CA VAL A 60 -0.57 3.79 -0.58
C VAL A 60 -2.01 3.38 -0.82
N THR A 61 -2.94 4.36 -0.71
CA THR A 61 -4.35 4.12 -0.99
C THR A 61 -4.89 5.05 -2.08
N ILE A 62 -6.19 5.03 -2.28
CA ILE A 62 -6.88 5.88 -3.27
C ILE A 62 -6.51 7.36 -3.06
N PRO A 63 -6.24 8.09 -4.17
CA PRO A 63 -6.28 7.70 -5.58
C PRO A 63 -4.88 7.37 -6.17
N TYR A 64 -3.90 7.01 -5.35
CA TYR A 64 -2.48 7.08 -5.72
C TYR A 64 -1.80 5.74 -6.03
N LYS A 65 -2.48 4.59 -5.90
CA LYS A 65 -1.86 3.27 -6.12
C LYS A 65 -1.19 3.10 -7.49
N GLU A 66 -1.72 3.76 -8.54
CA GLU A 66 -1.14 3.76 -9.88
C GLU A 66 -0.19 4.94 -10.07
N LYS A 67 -0.58 6.11 -9.58
CA LYS A 67 0.14 7.36 -9.78
C LYS A 67 1.47 7.45 -9.02
N VAL A 68 1.67 6.60 -8.00
CA VAL A 68 2.88 6.59 -7.19
C VAL A 68 4.06 5.90 -7.88
N ILE A 69 3.80 5.06 -8.89
CA ILE A 69 4.83 4.24 -9.55
C ILE A 69 6.01 5.07 -10.10
N PRO A 70 5.82 6.23 -10.75
CA PRO A 70 6.94 7.06 -11.21
C PRO A 70 7.87 7.60 -10.12
N TYR A 71 7.43 7.58 -8.86
CA TYR A 71 8.21 8.04 -7.69
C TYR A 71 9.00 6.93 -7.00
N LEU A 72 8.94 5.70 -7.52
CA LEU A 72 9.66 4.54 -6.99
C LEU A 72 11.02 4.42 -7.68
N ASP A 73 12.05 4.03 -6.91
CA ASP A 73 13.35 3.67 -7.48
C ASP A 73 13.35 2.23 -7.99
N VAL A 74 12.55 1.36 -7.35
CA VAL A 74 12.37 -0.05 -7.74
C VAL A 74 10.91 -0.43 -7.58
N ALA A 75 10.33 -1.06 -8.59
CA ALA A 75 9.03 -1.73 -8.51
C ALA A 75 9.25 -3.24 -8.57
N ASP A 76 8.59 -4.00 -7.68
CA ASP A 76 8.61 -5.45 -7.75
C ASP A 76 7.84 -5.96 -8.99
N GLU A 77 7.92 -7.25 -9.24
CA GLU A 77 7.31 -7.85 -10.42
C GLU A 77 5.78 -7.75 -10.39
N ILE A 78 5.17 -7.87 -9.21
CA ILE A 78 3.71 -7.74 -9.05
C ILE A 78 3.26 -6.31 -9.37
N VAL A 79 3.99 -5.29 -8.90
CA VAL A 79 3.70 -3.89 -9.24
C VAL A 79 3.81 -3.66 -10.75
N LYS A 80 4.85 -4.18 -11.40
CA LYS A 80 5.02 -4.05 -12.86
C LYS A 80 3.87 -4.67 -13.64
N GLN A 81 3.42 -5.85 -13.22
CA GLN A 81 2.36 -6.58 -13.92
C GLN A 81 0.96 -6.03 -13.62
N THR A 82 0.70 -5.57 -12.40
CA THR A 82 -0.58 -4.99 -12.02
C THR A 82 -0.72 -3.51 -12.38
N GLY A 83 0.40 -2.79 -12.52
CA GLY A 83 0.41 -1.34 -12.64
C GLY A 83 -0.13 -0.64 -11.40
N ALA A 84 -0.03 -1.24 -10.20
CA ALA A 84 -0.51 -0.68 -8.95
C ALA A 84 0.43 -1.04 -7.79
N CYS A 85 0.71 -0.04 -6.94
CA CYS A 85 1.54 -0.15 -5.74
C CYS A 85 0.71 0.26 -4.52
N ASN A 86 0.66 -0.57 -3.48
CA ASN A 86 -0.03 -0.24 -2.23
C ASN A 86 0.91 -0.16 -1.02
N CYS A 87 2.18 -0.51 -1.20
CA CYS A 87 3.17 -0.50 -0.13
C CYS A 87 4.53 -0.06 -0.66
N ILE A 88 5.16 0.90 0.01
CA ILE A 88 6.51 1.37 -0.29
C ILE A 88 7.40 1.08 0.92
N LYS A 89 8.52 0.42 0.70
CA LYS A 89 9.58 0.25 1.68
C LYS A 89 10.74 1.17 1.33
N ILE A 90 11.26 1.89 2.33
CA ILE A 90 12.39 2.80 2.16
C ILE A 90 13.61 2.19 2.85
N VAL A 91 14.66 1.91 2.08
CA VAL A 91 15.91 1.33 2.57
C VAL A 91 17.07 2.11 1.97
N GLN A 92 17.91 2.70 2.82
CA GLN A 92 19.06 3.51 2.38
C GLN A 92 18.66 4.58 1.36
N GLY A 93 17.51 5.24 1.59
CA GLY A 93 16.95 6.26 0.70
C GLY A 93 16.27 5.74 -0.56
N LYS A 94 16.37 4.45 -0.89
CA LYS A 94 15.68 3.85 -2.04
C LYS A 94 14.24 3.48 -1.71
N LYS A 95 13.33 3.88 -2.57
CA LYS A 95 11.89 3.63 -2.49
C LYS A 95 11.54 2.39 -3.33
N MET A 96 11.22 1.31 -2.64
CA MET A 96 10.87 0.02 -3.25
C MET A 96 9.36 -0.20 -3.14
N GLY A 97 8.68 -0.36 -4.27
CA GLY A 97 7.22 -0.54 -4.34
C GLY A 97 6.80 -2.00 -4.43
N PHE A 98 5.72 -2.31 -3.71
CA PHE A 98 5.12 -3.65 -3.64
C PHE A 98 3.60 -3.56 -3.79
N ASN A 99 2.98 -4.67 -4.18
CA ASN A 99 1.53 -4.82 -4.17
C ASN A 99 1.11 -6.00 -3.28
N THR A 100 0.89 -5.69 -2.00
CA THR A 100 0.47 -6.67 -1.00
C THR A 100 -1.03 -6.98 -1.06
N ASP A 101 -1.84 -6.20 -1.78
CA ASP A 101 -3.26 -6.48 -2.00
C ASP A 101 -3.45 -7.80 -2.75
N VAL A 102 -2.57 -8.11 -3.71
CA VAL A 102 -2.59 -9.39 -4.45
C VAL A 102 -2.46 -10.58 -3.49
N ILE A 103 -1.49 -10.51 -2.58
CA ILE A 103 -1.22 -11.58 -1.61
C ILE A 103 -2.38 -11.70 -0.63
N GLY A 104 -2.81 -10.56 -0.05
CA GLY A 104 -3.89 -10.54 0.93
C GLY A 104 -5.21 -11.04 0.35
N PHE A 105 -5.57 -10.62 -0.86
CA PHE A 105 -6.77 -11.09 -1.53
C PHE A 105 -6.67 -12.56 -1.90
N GLY A 106 -5.56 -13.00 -2.52
CA GLY A 106 -5.34 -14.40 -2.90
C GLY A 106 -5.48 -15.34 -1.70
N THR A 107 -4.75 -15.07 -0.61
CA THR A 107 -4.84 -15.87 0.62
C THR A 107 -6.26 -15.90 1.21
N SER A 108 -6.99 -14.80 1.15
CA SER A 108 -8.39 -14.75 1.63
C SER A 108 -9.34 -15.53 0.73
N LEU A 109 -9.04 -15.59 -0.55
CA LEU A 109 -9.87 -16.26 -1.56
C LEU A 109 -9.66 -17.78 -1.55
N ASP A 110 -8.41 -18.24 -1.40
CA ASP A 110 -8.04 -19.66 -1.42
C ASP A 110 -8.83 -20.50 -0.42
N ILE A 111 -9.18 -19.91 0.72
CA ILE A 111 -9.99 -20.57 1.76
C ILE A 111 -11.44 -20.81 1.29
N LYS A 112 -11.91 -20.05 0.31
CA LYS A 112 -13.32 -20.03 -0.15
C LYS A 112 -13.52 -20.64 -1.53
N LEU A 113 -12.44 -20.77 -2.31
CA LEU A 113 -12.51 -21.34 -3.65
C LEU A 113 -12.67 -22.87 -3.61
N THR A 114 -13.45 -23.37 -4.57
CA THR A 114 -13.57 -24.78 -4.86
C THR A 114 -13.35 -24.98 -6.37
N HIS A 115 -13.13 -26.24 -6.79
CA HIS A 115 -12.96 -26.59 -8.20
C HIS A 115 -14.17 -26.25 -9.09
N THR A 116 -15.29 -25.88 -8.50
CA THR A 116 -16.51 -25.46 -9.25
C THR A 116 -16.51 -23.97 -9.62
N HIS A 117 -15.64 -23.16 -9.01
CA HIS A 117 -15.54 -21.74 -9.33
C HIS A 117 -14.63 -21.53 -10.55
N THR A 118 -15.23 -21.40 -11.73
CA THR A 118 -14.49 -21.26 -13.01
C THR A 118 -14.55 -19.86 -13.60
N HIS A 119 -15.42 -18.99 -13.07
CA HIS A 119 -15.64 -17.63 -13.56
C HIS A 119 -15.69 -16.65 -12.39
N ALA A 120 -15.19 -15.43 -12.61
CA ALA A 120 -15.27 -14.33 -11.66
C ALA A 120 -15.73 -13.05 -12.35
N LEU A 121 -16.53 -12.24 -11.66
CA LEU A 121 -16.91 -10.90 -12.09
C LEU A 121 -16.21 -9.88 -11.16
N VAL A 122 -15.39 -9.02 -11.75
CA VAL A 122 -14.69 -7.94 -11.01
C VAL A 122 -15.32 -6.60 -11.39
N LEU A 123 -15.93 -5.92 -10.42
CA LEU A 123 -16.54 -4.61 -10.59
C LEU A 123 -15.53 -3.50 -10.22
N GLY A 124 -15.01 -2.79 -11.22
CA GLY A 124 -14.06 -1.70 -11.07
C GLY A 124 -12.81 -1.86 -11.93
N THR A 125 -12.05 -0.75 -12.06
CA THR A 125 -10.85 -0.67 -12.92
C THR A 125 -9.63 -0.09 -12.21
N GLY A 126 -9.75 0.32 -10.94
CA GLY A 126 -8.66 0.92 -10.16
C GLY A 126 -7.66 -0.10 -9.63
N GLY A 127 -6.65 0.37 -8.91
CA GLY A 127 -5.53 -0.45 -8.43
C GLY A 127 -5.95 -1.68 -7.62
N ALA A 128 -7.04 -1.62 -6.84
CA ALA A 128 -7.57 -2.78 -6.13
C ALA A 128 -8.15 -3.83 -7.10
N ALA A 129 -8.91 -3.41 -8.13
CA ALA A 129 -9.45 -4.32 -9.14
C ALA A 129 -8.33 -5.02 -9.92
N LYS A 130 -7.24 -4.30 -10.22
CA LYS A 130 -6.06 -4.87 -10.87
C LYS A 130 -5.39 -5.96 -10.02
N ALA A 131 -5.29 -5.73 -8.70
CA ALA A 131 -4.76 -6.73 -7.77
C ALA A 131 -5.64 -7.99 -7.73
N VAL A 132 -6.97 -7.83 -7.67
CA VAL A 132 -7.94 -8.92 -7.72
C VAL A 132 -7.82 -9.71 -9.02
N GLN A 133 -7.79 -9.02 -10.16
CA GLN A 133 -7.64 -9.67 -11.48
C GLN A 133 -6.32 -10.45 -11.60
N TYR A 134 -5.25 -9.94 -10.99
CA TYR A 134 -3.98 -10.64 -10.97
C TYR A 134 -4.03 -11.92 -10.11
N ALA A 135 -4.64 -11.83 -8.93
CA ALA A 135 -4.75 -12.96 -8.00
C ALA A 135 -5.70 -14.08 -8.52
N LEU A 136 -6.59 -13.76 -9.48
CA LEU A 136 -7.52 -14.72 -10.09
C LEU A 136 -6.94 -15.45 -11.33
N LYS A 137 -5.74 -15.14 -11.74
CA LYS A 137 -5.04 -15.81 -12.87
C LYS A 137 -4.30 -17.06 -12.41
#